data_c914c4e8913aa2bc53635daad31e9abb
#
_entry.id   c914c4e8913aa2bc53635daad31e9abb
#
_cell.length_a   1.000
_cell.length_b   1.000
_cell.length_c   1.000
_cell.angle_alpha   90.00
_cell.angle_beta   90.00
_cell.angle_gamma   90.00
#
_symmetry.space_group_name_H-M   'P 1'
#
loop_
_entity.id
_entity.type
_entity.pdbx_description
1 polymer ?
#
loop_
_entity_poly.entity_id
_entity_poly.type
_entity_poly.pdbx_seq_one_letter_code
_entity_poly.pdbx_strand_id
1 'polypeptide(L)'
;EVTDWLVMTKLEEQNVKGGETAMLHLDDWEHCDDLSNDPVGQQDFVWGSPKSKNIDYKVEHPVFSFDKEGRAKISYIDQFPEPKNMEQGNFLQKLSDALEESKNKVITKLPVGHSVIANNYFWLHGRKPFKENKELSRELLRIRGSFFVN
;
A
#
# COMPACT_ATOMS: atom_id res chain seq x y z
N GLU A 1 4.73 -4.80 -10.15
CA GLU A 1 4.15 -6.16 -10.17
C GLU A 1 3.19 -6.29 -8.99
N VAL A 2 1.93 -6.60 -9.26
CA VAL A 2 0.91 -6.85 -8.24
C VAL A 2 1.12 -8.26 -7.69
N THR A 3 1.11 -8.43 -6.38
CA THR A 3 1.29 -9.73 -5.71
C THR A 3 0.13 -9.99 -4.76
N ASP A 4 -0.25 -11.26 -4.61
CA ASP A 4 -1.44 -11.65 -3.85
C ASP A 4 -1.23 -11.54 -2.33
N TRP A 5 -0.01 -11.76 -1.88
CA TRP A 5 0.33 -11.76 -0.46
C TRP A 5 1.66 -11.08 -0.16
N LEU A 6 1.77 -10.61 1.06
CA LEU A 6 2.94 -9.95 1.61
C LEU A 6 3.25 -10.50 3.00
N VAL A 7 4.53 -10.76 3.26
CA VAL A 7 5.07 -10.99 4.61
C VAL A 7 6.12 -9.93 4.90
N MET A 8 6.01 -9.28 6.05
CA MET A 8 7.00 -8.33 6.56
C MET A 8 7.49 -8.80 7.93
N THR A 9 8.77 -9.09 8.06
CA THR A 9 9.41 -9.47 9.33
C THR A 9 10.37 -8.39 9.76
N LYS A 10 10.26 -7.93 11.01
CA LYS A 10 11.24 -6.99 11.56
C LYS A 10 12.45 -7.75 12.07
N LEU A 11 13.60 -7.51 11.45
CA LEU A 11 14.88 -8.12 11.81
C LEU A 11 15.63 -7.32 12.85
N GLU A 12 15.61 -5.98 12.72
CA GLU A 12 16.35 -5.08 13.63
C GLU A 12 15.60 -3.76 13.83
N GLU A 13 15.72 -3.21 15.03
CA GLU A 13 15.30 -1.85 15.32
C GLU A 13 16.10 -1.27 16.48
N GLN A 14 16.82 -0.15 16.25
CA GLN A 14 17.56 0.58 17.27
C GLN A 14 17.27 2.09 17.13
N ASN A 15 17.11 2.77 18.25
CA ASN A 15 16.96 4.22 18.33
C ASN A 15 15.83 4.83 17.47
N VAL A 16 14.82 4.04 17.10
CA VAL A 16 13.68 4.48 16.29
C VAL A 16 12.62 5.13 17.17
N LYS A 17 12.30 6.41 16.90
CA LYS A 17 11.17 7.12 17.50
C LYS A 17 10.13 7.39 16.42
N GLY A 18 8.92 6.86 16.58
CA GLY A 18 7.90 6.82 15.55
C GLY A 18 8.11 5.65 14.59
N GLY A 19 7.61 5.78 13.36
CA GLY A 19 7.81 4.78 12.31
C GLY A 19 7.00 3.49 12.53
N GLU A 20 5.92 3.56 13.27
CA GLU A 20 4.97 2.45 13.46
C GLU A 20 4.44 1.99 12.11
N THR A 21 4.10 0.72 12.02
CA THR A 21 3.39 0.16 10.87
C THR A 21 1.91 0.51 10.99
N ALA A 22 1.35 1.12 9.94
CA ALA A 22 -0.07 1.35 9.81
C ALA A 22 -0.65 0.31 8.85
N MET A 23 -1.76 -0.31 9.24
CA MET A 23 -2.50 -1.28 8.44
C MET A 23 -3.96 -0.85 8.34
N LEU A 24 -4.57 -1.00 7.16
CA LEU A 24 -5.98 -0.72 6.95
C LEU A 24 -6.58 -1.81 6.07
N HIS A 25 -7.60 -2.50 6.58
CA HIS A 25 -8.39 -3.43 5.77
C HIS A 25 -9.44 -2.68 4.95
N LEU A 26 -9.73 -3.12 3.74
CA LEU A 26 -10.73 -2.46 2.89
C LEU A 26 -12.12 -2.47 3.52
N ASP A 27 -12.52 -3.55 4.19
CA ASP A 27 -13.83 -3.64 4.85
C ASP A 27 -13.98 -2.67 6.05
N ASP A 28 -12.86 -2.25 6.65
CA ASP A 28 -12.83 -1.31 7.75
C ASP A 28 -12.64 0.14 7.28
N TRP A 29 -12.40 0.33 5.98
CA TRP A 29 -12.14 1.66 5.43
C TRP A 29 -13.43 2.35 5.01
N GLU A 30 -13.79 3.41 5.72
CA GLU A 30 -15.02 4.17 5.57
C GLU A 30 -15.25 4.77 4.17
N HIS A 31 -14.21 4.92 3.37
CA HIS A 31 -14.26 5.48 2.00
C HIS A 31 -14.13 4.41 0.91
N CYS A 32 -14.07 3.14 1.27
CA CYS A 32 -13.80 2.06 0.32
C CYS A 32 -14.86 1.99 -0.78
N ASP A 33 -16.14 1.99 -0.41
CA ASP A 33 -17.24 1.86 -1.36
C ASP A 33 -17.29 3.04 -2.35
N ASP A 34 -17.17 4.27 -1.85
CA ASP A 34 -17.20 5.47 -2.69
C ASP A 34 -16.05 5.51 -3.69
N LEU A 35 -14.84 5.12 -3.26
CA LEU A 35 -13.65 5.17 -4.10
C LEU A 35 -13.55 4.00 -5.06
N SER A 36 -13.93 2.79 -4.64
CA SER A 36 -13.87 1.60 -5.49
C SER A 36 -14.93 1.60 -6.59
N ASN A 37 -16.08 2.23 -6.32
CA ASN A 37 -17.15 2.41 -7.31
C ASN A 37 -16.96 3.63 -8.23
N ASP A 38 -15.97 4.48 -7.96
CA ASP A 38 -15.61 5.58 -8.86
C ASP A 38 -15.01 5.00 -10.15
N PRO A 39 -15.61 5.26 -11.35
CA PRO A 39 -15.10 4.72 -12.61
C PRO A 39 -13.65 5.10 -12.91
N VAL A 40 -13.17 6.23 -12.38
CA VAL A 40 -11.78 6.68 -12.57
C VAL A 40 -10.81 5.74 -11.88
N GLY A 41 -11.14 5.25 -10.67
CA GLY A 41 -10.32 4.29 -9.93
C GLY A 41 -10.16 2.93 -10.61
N GLN A 42 -11.05 2.62 -11.57
CA GLN A 42 -11.06 1.38 -12.36
C GLN A 42 -10.38 1.55 -13.73
N GLN A 43 -9.93 2.75 -14.09
CA GLN A 43 -9.12 2.98 -15.28
C GLN A 43 -7.66 2.62 -15.03
N ASP A 44 -6.94 2.30 -16.09
CA ASP A 44 -5.50 2.06 -16.00
C ASP A 44 -4.72 3.34 -15.73
N PHE A 45 -4.00 3.34 -14.63
CA PHE A 45 -2.96 4.31 -14.31
C PHE A 45 -1.60 3.79 -14.74
N VAL A 46 -0.68 4.69 -15.03
CA VAL A 46 0.72 4.35 -15.26
C VAL A 46 1.43 4.29 -13.90
N TRP A 47 2.18 3.21 -13.67
CA TRP A 47 2.91 3.00 -12.42
C TRP A 47 4.40 2.99 -12.69
N GLY A 48 5.11 3.92 -12.06
CA GLY A 48 6.56 3.98 -12.09
C GLY A 48 7.21 3.10 -11.01
N SER A 49 8.51 3.23 -10.90
CA SER A 49 9.34 2.56 -9.91
C SER A 49 10.38 3.51 -9.35
N PRO A 50 10.80 3.37 -8.07
CA PRO A 50 11.88 4.18 -7.55
C PRO A 50 13.19 3.87 -8.30
N LYS A 51 13.97 4.90 -8.58
CA LYS A 51 15.27 4.79 -9.27
C LYS A 51 16.23 3.80 -8.60
N SER A 52 16.12 3.65 -7.27
CA SER A 52 16.94 2.70 -6.49
C SER A 52 16.72 1.23 -6.84
N LYS A 53 15.65 0.89 -7.58
CA LYS A 53 15.38 -0.49 -8.00
C LYS A 53 15.93 -0.84 -9.38
N ASN A 54 16.52 0.13 -10.11
CA ASN A 54 17.01 -0.05 -11.49
C ASN A 54 15.98 -0.69 -12.43
N ILE A 55 14.69 -0.34 -12.26
CA ILE A 55 13.59 -0.76 -13.11
C ILE A 55 13.29 0.40 -14.05
N ASP A 56 13.43 0.18 -15.34
CA ASP A 56 13.27 1.17 -16.40
C ASP A 56 11.94 1.07 -17.16
N TYR A 57 11.14 0.06 -16.85
CA TYR A 57 9.81 -0.10 -17.44
C TYR A 57 8.72 0.38 -16.48
N LYS A 58 7.58 0.80 -17.06
CA LYS A 58 6.34 1.13 -16.37
C LYS A 58 5.32 0.05 -16.63
N VAL A 59 4.39 -0.10 -15.72
CA VAL A 59 3.24 -1.01 -15.86
C VAL A 59 1.96 -0.21 -15.82
N GLU A 60 0.90 -0.73 -16.43
CA GLU A 60 -0.42 -0.13 -16.39
C GLU A 60 -1.39 -1.07 -15.70
N HIS A 61 -2.13 -0.58 -14.72
CA HIS A 61 -3.22 -1.28 -14.07
C HIS A 61 -4.10 -0.29 -13.27
N PRO A 62 -5.35 -0.65 -12.98
CA PRO A 62 -6.23 0.18 -12.18
C PRO A 62 -5.81 0.21 -10.70
N VAL A 63 -6.27 1.24 -9.99
CA VAL A 63 -6.19 1.31 -8.52
C VAL A 63 -7.13 0.27 -7.91
N PHE A 64 -8.37 0.22 -8.38
CA PHE A 64 -9.38 -0.72 -7.92
C PHE A 64 -9.76 -1.73 -9.01
N SER A 65 -9.96 -2.95 -8.58
CA SER A 65 -10.57 -4.04 -9.35
C SER A 65 -11.51 -4.83 -8.43
N PHE A 66 -12.22 -5.81 -8.96
CA PHE A 66 -13.15 -6.63 -8.18
C PHE A 66 -12.79 -8.10 -8.32
N ASP A 67 -13.03 -8.88 -7.26
CA ASP A 67 -12.95 -10.33 -7.33
C ASP A 67 -14.23 -10.93 -7.95
N LYS A 68 -14.28 -12.26 -8.02
CA LYS A 68 -15.43 -12.98 -8.63
C LYS A 68 -16.72 -12.84 -7.82
N GLU A 69 -16.59 -12.53 -6.53
CA GLU A 69 -17.69 -12.30 -5.60
C GLU A 69 -18.11 -10.83 -5.57
N GLY A 70 -17.46 -9.96 -6.35
CA GLY A 70 -17.75 -8.52 -6.41
C GLY A 70 -17.12 -7.71 -5.29
N ARG A 71 -16.17 -8.26 -4.52
CA ARG A 71 -15.45 -7.51 -3.48
C ARG A 71 -14.36 -6.66 -4.11
N ALA A 72 -14.24 -5.42 -3.66
CA ALA A 72 -13.18 -4.52 -4.09
C ALA A 72 -11.80 -5.06 -3.69
N LYS A 73 -10.86 -4.94 -4.63
CA LYS A 73 -9.42 -5.17 -4.43
C LYS A 73 -8.68 -3.89 -4.76
N ILE A 74 -7.66 -3.57 -3.99
CA ILE A 74 -6.82 -2.40 -4.24
C ILE A 74 -5.40 -2.80 -4.64
N SER A 75 -4.82 -2.03 -5.58
CA SER A 75 -3.41 -2.07 -5.91
C SER A 75 -2.89 -0.65 -5.97
N TYR A 76 -2.28 -0.20 -4.88
CA TYR A 76 -1.90 1.20 -4.72
C TYR A 76 -0.59 1.38 -3.94
N ILE A 77 0.24 2.29 -4.44
CA ILE A 77 1.42 2.82 -3.75
C ILE A 77 1.46 4.31 -4.01
N ASP A 78 1.23 5.12 -3.01
CA ASP A 78 1.04 6.56 -3.08
C ASP A 78 2.09 7.34 -3.90
N GLN A 79 3.31 6.87 -3.92
CA GLN A 79 4.46 7.58 -4.53
C GLN A 79 4.65 7.32 -6.04
N PHE A 80 3.95 6.36 -6.64
CA PHE A 80 4.31 5.86 -7.97
C PHE A 80 3.23 5.94 -9.07
N PRO A 81 1.97 6.27 -8.79
CA PRO A 81 1.02 6.45 -9.87
C PRO A 81 1.30 7.75 -10.62
N GLU A 82 1.29 7.66 -11.95
CA GLU A 82 1.39 8.82 -12.83
C GLU A 82 0.02 9.02 -13.48
N PRO A 83 -0.70 10.11 -13.15
CA PRO A 83 -1.99 10.40 -13.76
C PRO A 83 -1.81 10.79 -15.22
N LYS A 84 -2.66 10.24 -16.11
CA LYS A 84 -2.67 10.56 -17.55
C LYS A 84 -3.40 11.87 -17.85
N ASN A 85 -4.24 12.33 -16.92
CA ASN A 85 -5.06 13.55 -17.06
C ASN A 85 -5.45 14.11 -15.67
N MET A 86 -6.14 15.27 -15.69
CA MET A 86 -6.58 15.95 -14.46
C MET A 86 -7.59 15.13 -13.65
N GLU A 87 -8.45 14.36 -14.30
CA GLU A 87 -9.46 13.54 -13.64
C GLU A 87 -8.79 12.46 -12.79
N GLN A 88 -7.81 11.75 -13.36
CA GLN A 88 -6.99 10.80 -12.61
C GLN A 88 -6.17 11.48 -11.50
N GLY A 89 -5.63 12.67 -11.74
CA GLY A 89 -4.92 13.44 -10.72
C GLY A 89 -5.82 13.80 -9.52
N ASN A 90 -7.03 14.26 -9.78
CA ASN A 90 -8.01 14.58 -8.74
C ASN A 90 -8.45 13.34 -7.97
N PHE A 91 -8.63 12.21 -8.65
CA PHE A 91 -8.94 10.94 -8.01
C PHE A 91 -7.82 10.49 -7.06
N LEU A 92 -6.56 10.55 -7.49
CA LEU A 92 -5.41 10.18 -6.65
C LEU A 92 -5.29 11.10 -5.41
N GLN A 93 -5.56 12.39 -5.57
CA GLN A 93 -5.59 13.32 -4.44
C GLN A 93 -6.71 12.96 -3.45
N LYS A 94 -7.94 12.74 -3.95
CA LYS A 94 -9.07 12.29 -3.12
C LYS A 94 -8.77 10.98 -2.38
N LEU A 95 -8.14 10.03 -3.07
CA LEU A 95 -7.72 8.75 -2.48
C LEU A 95 -6.69 8.96 -1.36
N SER A 96 -5.66 9.77 -1.61
CA SER A 96 -4.62 10.06 -0.62
C SER A 96 -5.20 10.75 0.63
N ASP A 97 -6.06 11.75 0.44
CA ASP A 97 -6.74 12.45 1.52
C ASP A 97 -7.63 11.48 2.36
N ALA A 98 -8.42 10.64 1.69
CA ALA A 98 -9.25 9.62 2.34
C ALA A 98 -8.43 8.59 3.13
N LEU A 99 -7.24 8.24 2.63
CA LEU A 99 -6.31 7.38 3.37
C LEU A 99 -5.74 8.09 4.59
N GLU A 100 -5.37 9.37 4.49
CA GLU A 100 -4.86 10.13 5.64
C GLU A 100 -5.93 10.31 6.73
N GLU A 101 -7.16 10.60 6.35
CA GLU A 101 -8.28 10.85 7.26
C GLU A 101 -8.84 9.60 7.93
N SER A 102 -8.62 8.41 7.40
CA SER A 102 -9.17 7.16 7.94
C SER A 102 -8.81 6.95 9.40
N LYS A 103 -9.83 6.70 10.21
CA LYS A 103 -9.74 6.49 11.66
C LYS A 103 -9.56 5.02 12.04
N ASN A 104 -9.83 4.12 11.12
CA ASN A 104 -9.85 2.67 11.36
C ASN A 104 -8.49 2.00 11.09
N LYS A 105 -7.42 2.78 10.93
CA LYS A 105 -6.07 2.25 10.80
C LYS A 105 -5.62 1.56 12.09
N VAL A 106 -5.14 0.34 11.96
CA VAL A 106 -4.43 -0.36 13.03
C VAL A 106 -2.98 0.10 13.02
N ILE A 107 -2.57 0.75 14.09
CA ILE A 107 -1.20 1.23 14.27
C ILE A 107 -0.48 0.27 15.22
N THR A 108 0.61 -0.32 14.74
CA THR A 108 1.40 -1.26 15.54
C THR A 108 2.89 -1.01 15.43
N LYS A 109 3.58 -1.10 16.56
CA LYS A 109 5.03 -1.17 16.60
C LYS A 109 5.45 -2.62 16.54
N LEU A 110 5.55 -3.17 15.32
CA LEU A 110 5.95 -4.57 15.12
C LEU A 110 7.26 -4.85 15.90
N PRO A 111 7.27 -5.77 16.88
CA PRO A 111 8.49 -6.10 17.61
C PRO A 111 9.53 -6.80 16.73
N VAL A 112 10.81 -6.72 17.10
CA VAL A 112 11.87 -7.49 16.43
C VAL A 112 11.57 -8.97 16.53
N GLY A 113 11.77 -9.73 15.46
CA GLY A 113 11.45 -11.13 15.34
C GLY A 113 9.97 -11.45 15.00
N HIS A 114 9.10 -10.44 14.96
CA HIS A 114 7.70 -10.64 14.60
C HIS A 114 7.44 -10.33 13.13
N SER A 115 6.40 -10.96 12.60
CA SER A 115 5.98 -10.83 11.22
C SER A 115 4.52 -10.40 11.11
N VAL A 116 4.24 -9.61 10.07
CA VAL A 116 2.90 -9.37 9.56
C VAL A 116 2.73 -10.15 8.28
N ILE A 117 1.62 -10.87 8.15
CA ILE A 117 1.21 -11.56 6.91
C ILE A 117 -0.11 -10.92 6.47
N ALA A 118 -0.18 -10.49 5.24
CA ALA A 118 -1.35 -9.82 4.71
C ALA A 118 -1.71 -10.31 3.29
N ASN A 119 -3.01 -10.40 3.02
CA ASN A 119 -3.52 -10.46 1.66
C ASN A 119 -3.37 -9.07 1.06
N ASN A 120 -2.53 -8.94 0.04
CA ASN A 120 -2.09 -7.66 -0.50
C ASN A 120 -3.17 -6.93 -1.33
N TYR A 121 -4.28 -7.60 -1.65
CA TYR A 121 -5.44 -6.99 -2.32
C TYR A 121 -6.42 -6.33 -1.37
N PHE A 122 -6.45 -6.77 -0.11
CA PHE A 122 -7.44 -6.29 0.88
C PHE A 122 -6.81 -5.48 2.01
N TRP A 123 -5.48 -5.49 2.14
CA TRP A 123 -4.77 -4.76 3.17
C TRP A 123 -3.85 -3.70 2.59
N LEU A 124 -4.11 -2.47 2.93
CA LEU A 124 -3.17 -1.37 2.77
C LEU A 124 -2.19 -1.38 3.94
N HIS A 125 -0.95 -1.03 3.66
CA HIS A 125 0.08 -0.89 4.69
C HIS A 125 0.96 0.32 4.42
N GLY A 126 1.38 0.96 5.48
CA GLY A 126 2.22 2.14 5.43
C GLY A 126 3.11 2.25 6.65
N ARG A 127 3.91 3.29 6.66
CA ARG A 127 4.79 3.63 7.78
C ARG A 127 4.46 5.03 8.26
N LYS A 128 4.27 5.19 9.57
CA LYS A 128 4.14 6.50 10.19
C LYS A 128 5.47 7.26 10.12
N PRO A 129 5.44 8.59 10.15
CA PRO A 129 6.64 9.41 10.23
C PRO A 129 7.53 8.99 11.40
N PHE A 130 8.83 9.14 11.22
CA PHE A 130 9.83 8.85 12.25
C PHE A 130 10.84 9.99 12.35
N LYS A 131 11.50 10.11 13.51
CA LYS A 131 12.57 11.09 13.71
C LYS A 131 13.88 10.51 13.23
N GLU A 132 14.50 11.17 12.27
CA GLU A 132 15.84 10.82 11.80
C GLU A 132 16.87 11.07 12.88
N ASN A 133 17.81 10.14 13.04
CA ASN A 133 19.02 10.32 13.82
C ASN A 133 20.15 9.44 13.26
N LYS A 134 21.39 9.77 13.56
CA LYS A 134 22.58 9.10 13.00
C LYS A 134 22.77 7.66 13.49
N GLU A 135 22.17 7.31 14.62
CA GLU A 135 22.29 5.99 15.25
C GLU A 135 21.04 5.12 15.00
N LEU A 136 20.16 5.58 14.12
CA LEU A 136 18.95 4.85 13.78
C LEU A 136 19.28 3.66 12.89
N SER A 137 18.88 2.47 13.33
CA SER A 137 18.88 1.25 12.51
C SER A 137 17.50 0.64 12.51
N ARG A 138 17.02 0.21 11.33
CA ARG A 138 15.80 -0.56 11.18
C ARG A 138 15.89 -1.42 9.93
N GLU A 139 15.77 -2.72 10.12
CA GLU A 139 15.76 -3.68 9.04
C GLU A 139 14.43 -4.45 9.00
N LEU A 140 13.81 -4.49 7.81
CA LEU A 140 12.61 -5.26 7.51
C LEU A 140 12.89 -6.19 6.35
N LEU A 141 12.74 -7.48 6.57
CA LEU A 141 12.65 -8.45 5.49
C LEU A 141 11.22 -8.41 4.93
N ARG A 142 11.09 -8.21 3.63
CA ARG A 142 9.82 -8.25 2.91
C ARG A 142 9.84 -9.33 1.85
N ILE A 143 8.91 -10.27 1.97
CA ILE A 143 8.67 -11.32 0.98
C ILE A 143 7.27 -11.13 0.43
N ARG A 144 7.08 -11.32 -0.86
CA ARG A 144 5.79 -11.21 -1.52
C ARG A 144 5.69 -12.22 -2.65
N GLY A 145 4.49 -12.62 -3.01
CA GLY A 145 4.27 -13.58 -4.06
C GLY A 145 2.82 -13.69 -4.47
N SER A 146 2.57 -14.60 -5.39
CA SER A 146 1.25 -14.91 -5.92
C SER A 146 0.87 -16.35 -5.58
N PHE A 147 -0.43 -16.60 -5.44
CA PHE A 147 -0.93 -17.96 -5.33
C PHE A 147 -0.88 -18.64 -6.70
N PHE A 148 -0.47 -19.88 -6.72
CA PHE A 148 -0.58 -20.68 -7.93
C PHE A 148 -2.06 -21.01 -8.16
N VAL A 149 -2.59 -20.57 -9.29
CA VAL A 149 -3.88 -21.04 -9.79
C VAL A 149 -3.58 -22.25 -10.68
N ASN A 150 -3.87 -23.45 -10.18
CA ASN A 150 -3.83 -24.68 -10.98
C ASN A 150 -5.07 -24.74 -11.87
#